data_22bfad313e1b292297f318e0de203688
#
_entry.id   22bfad313e1b292297f318e0de203688
#
_cell.length_a   1.000
_cell.length_b   1.000
_cell.length_c   1.000
_cell.angle_alpha   90.00
_cell.angle_beta   90.00
_cell.angle_gamma   90.00
#
_symmetry.space_group_name_H-M   'P 1'
#
loop_
_entity.id
_entity.type
_entity.pdbx_description
1 polymer ?
#
loop_
_entity_poly.entity_id
_entity_poly.type
_entity_poly.pdbx_seq_one_letter_code
_entity_poly.pdbx_strand_id
1 'polypeptide(L)'
;MATIVTGGTGFVGSNIVRELAQHGHQVVSIDVAKPDAMALRYLEPQSSNVTWVHGDILDQNTMDRVLEDHEIDKIVHAAVYTAIREDIERSESRRIVSINVDGTANLLELARKAQVARFVYVSSGGVYEGLGSQGQTLTEDTPLHPRQLYNATKYASELITHRYGKLHGFEAAAVRLGGPYGPMERATGHRVVMSTLHQWTGKAVRGETIDAETEGYWDFTYVLDIAAGIRTVLDAPSLTHEVYNLN
;
A
#
# COMPACT_ATOMS: atom_id res chain seq x y z
N MET A 1 14.10 -11.00 13.97
CA MET A 1 13.57 -9.69 13.55
C MET A 1 12.45 -9.90 12.55
N ALA A 2 11.42 -9.08 12.58
CA ALA A 2 10.23 -9.24 11.77
C ALA A 2 9.99 -8.00 10.88
N THR A 3 9.22 -8.18 9.81
CA THR A 3 8.77 -7.12 8.91
C THR A 3 7.30 -6.80 9.18
N ILE A 4 6.98 -5.56 9.51
CA ILE A 4 5.59 -5.12 9.58
C ILE A 4 5.03 -4.90 8.16
N VAL A 5 3.80 -5.37 7.94
CA VAL A 5 2.97 -4.99 6.79
C VAL A 5 1.64 -4.45 7.30
N THR A 6 1.35 -3.17 7.09
CA THR A 6 0.04 -2.62 7.44
C THR A 6 -0.94 -2.75 6.28
N GLY A 7 -2.23 -2.90 6.57
CA GLY A 7 -3.25 -3.15 5.54
C GLY A 7 -3.17 -4.56 4.93
N GLY A 8 -2.61 -5.52 5.68
CA GLY A 8 -2.28 -6.85 5.17
C GLY A 8 -3.46 -7.77 4.89
N THR A 9 -4.68 -7.45 5.31
CA THR A 9 -5.90 -8.18 4.89
C THR A 9 -6.51 -7.63 3.60
N GLY A 10 -6.05 -6.45 3.15
CA GLY A 10 -6.49 -5.79 1.93
C GLY A 10 -5.94 -6.43 0.66
N PHE A 11 -6.36 -5.89 -0.49
CA PHE A 11 -5.98 -6.41 -1.81
C PHE A 11 -4.46 -6.44 -2.02
N VAL A 12 -3.81 -5.29 -2.03
CA VAL A 12 -2.36 -5.21 -2.26
C VAL A 12 -1.59 -5.78 -1.06
N GLY A 13 -2.03 -5.44 0.17
CA GLY A 13 -1.34 -5.87 1.39
C GLY A 13 -1.26 -7.38 1.56
N SER A 14 -2.33 -8.14 1.26
CA SER A 14 -2.29 -9.61 1.36
C SER A 14 -1.31 -10.26 0.38
N ASN A 15 -1.12 -9.66 -0.79
CA ASN A 15 -0.12 -10.12 -1.76
C ASN A 15 1.31 -9.79 -1.29
N ILE A 16 1.51 -8.62 -0.66
CA ILE A 16 2.80 -8.27 -0.03
C ILE A 16 3.12 -9.23 1.12
N VAL A 17 2.16 -9.49 2.02
CA VAL A 17 2.32 -10.46 3.12
C VAL A 17 2.73 -11.83 2.59
N ARG A 18 2.04 -12.32 1.54
CA ARG A 18 2.35 -13.60 0.90
C ARG A 18 3.75 -13.62 0.32
N GLU A 19 4.11 -12.62 -0.46
CA GLU A 19 5.41 -12.50 -1.12
C GLU A 19 6.55 -12.51 -0.10
N LEU A 20 6.45 -11.70 0.94
CA LEU A 20 7.47 -11.62 1.99
C LEU A 20 7.58 -12.93 2.76
N ALA A 21 6.46 -13.52 3.18
CA ALA A 21 6.46 -14.77 3.92
C ALA A 21 6.99 -15.95 3.09
N GLN A 22 6.73 -16.00 1.77
CA GLN A 22 7.31 -16.99 0.85
C GLN A 22 8.83 -16.89 0.73
N HIS A 23 9.37 -15.70 0.93
CA HIS A 23 10.83 -15.45 0.86
C HIS A 23 11.49 -15.42 2.25
N GLY A 24 10.82 -16.00 3.26
CA GLY A 24 11.42 -16.27 4.58
C GLY A 24 11.32 -15.12 5.59
N HIS A 25 10.63 -14.03 5.27
CA HIS A 25 10.37 -12.99 6.26
C HIS A 25 9.38 -13.49 7.32
N GLN A 26 9.65 -13.18 8.58
CA GLN A 26 8.63 -13.21 9.63
C GLN A 26 7.80 -11.93 9.48
N VAL A 27 6.51 -12.06 9.18
CA VAL A 27 5.63 -10.93 8.87
C VAL A 27 4.66 -10.67 10.01
N VAL A 28 4.64 -9.46 10.52
CA VAL A 28 3.61 -8.95 11.44
C VAL A 28 2.62 -8.11 10.62
N SER A 29 1.47 -8.70 10.33
CA SER A 29 0.42 -8.07 9.52
C SER A 29 -0.57 -7.33 10.41
N ILE A 30 -0.59 -6.00 10.32
CA ILE A 30 -1.48 -5.13 11.10
C ILE A 30 -2.63 -4.64 10.23
N ASP A 31 -3.87 -4.85 10.68
CA ASP A 31 -5.05 -4.35 9.97
C ASP A 31 -6.22 -4.12 10.94
N VAL A 32 -7.09 -3.16 10.61
CA VAL A 32 -8.36 -2.92 11.32
C VAL A 32 -9.40 -4.02 11.06
N ALA A 33 -9.23 -4.79 10.00
CA ALA A 33 -10.02 -5.97 9.69
C ALA A 33 -9.28 -7.24 10.11
N LYS A 34 -10.00 -8.22 10.64
CA LYS A 34 -9.46 -9.58 10.81
C LYS A 34 -9.38 -10.25 9.43
N PRO A 35 -8.40 -11.16 9.22
CA PRO A 35 -8.34 -11.92 7.98
C PRO A 35 -9.61 -12.77 7.82
N ASP A 36 -10.25 -12.66 6.66
CA ASP A 36 -11.39 -13.51 6.31
C ASP A 36 -10.93 -14.91 5.86
N ALA A 37 -11.87 -15.84 5.67
CA ALA A 37 -11.57 -17.20 5.25
C ALA A 37 -10.78 -17.27 3.93
N MET A 38 -10.99 -16.32 3.01
CA MET A 38 -10.25 -16.25 1.75
C MET A 38 -8.80 -15.84 1.99
N ALA A 39 -8.55 -14.84 2.82
CA ALA A 39 -7.21 -14.40 3.19
C ALA A 39 -6.44 -15.51 3.92
N LEU A 40 -7.07 -16.17 4.88
CA LEU A 40 -6.48 -17.31 5.60
C LEU A 40 -6.10 -18.45 4.65
N ARG A 41 -6.99 -18.82 3.74
CA ARG A 41 -6.72 -19.86 2.74
C ARG A 41 -5.61 -19.45 1.75
N TYR A 42 -5.62 -18.18 1.32
CA TYR A 42 -4.62 -17.66 0.39
C TYR A 42 -3.22 -17.66 0.97
N LEU A 43 -3.10 -17.47 2.28
CA LEU A 43 -1.83 -17.41 3.03
C LEU A 43 -1.50 -18.71 3.78
N GLU A 44 -2.36 -19.74 3.69
CA GLU A 44 -2.18 -21.03 4.39
C GLU A 44 -0.77 -21.63 4.21
N PRO A 45 -0.20 -21.69 2.99
CA PRO A 45 1.14 -22.26 2.79
C PRO A 45 2.27 -21.51 3.52
N GLN A 46 2.06 -20.24 3.87
CA GLN A 46 3.02 -19.37 4.55
C GLN A 46 2.58 -19.00 5.97
N SER A 47 1.54 -19.64 6.50
CA SER A 47 0.90 -19.25 7.76
C SER A 47 1.84 -19.28 8.98
N SER A 48 2.86 -20.14 8.98
CA SER A 48 3.89 -20.19 10.03
C SER A 48 4.77 -18.94 10.10
N ASN A 49 4.82 -18.16 9.02
CA ASN A 49 5.64 -16.95 8.92
C ASN A 49 4.81 -15.67 9.10
N VAL A 50 3.51 -15.78 9.39
CA VAL A 50 2.60 -14.63 9.47
C VAL A 50 1.94 -14.54 10.82
N THR A 51 2.15 -13.44 11.52
CA THR A 51 1.43 -13.07 12.74
C THR A 51 0.39 -11.99 12.41
N TRP A 52 -0.86 -12.24 12.75
CA TRP A 52 -1.96 -11.31 12.55
C TRP A 52 -2.19 -10.44 13.77
N VAL A 53 -2.12 -9.13 13.61
CA VAL A 53 -2.44 -8.14 14.64
C VAL A 53 -3.68 -7.37 14.20
N HIS A 54 -4.76 -7.51 14.96
CA HIS A 54 -5.96 -6.70 14.79
C HIS A 54 -5.76 -5.36 15.51
N GLY A 55 -5.66 -4.27 14.74
CA GLY A 55 -5.39 -2.95 15.31
C GLY A 55 -5.47 -1.82 14.29
N ASP A 56 -5.65 -0.60 14.80
CA ASP A 56 -5.71 0.62 14.00
C ASP A 56 -4.36 1.31 14.02
N ILE A 57 -3.88 1.76 12.86
CA ILE A 57 -2.66 2.57 12.74
C ILE A 57 -2.78 3.94 13.42
N LEU A 58 -4.00 4.37 13.73
CA LEU A 58 -4.27 5.57 14.53
C LEU A 58 -4.21 5.32 16.04
N ASP A 59 -4.20 4.06 16.48
CA ASP A 59 -4.15 3.69 17.90
C ASP A 59 -2.71 3.45 18.36
N GLN A 60 -2.19 4.39 19.14
CA GLN A 60 -0.82 4.31 19.70
C GLN A 60 -0.62 3.06 20.56
N ASN A 61 -1.65 2.60 21.30
CA ASN A 61 -1.53 1.39 22.11
C ASN A 61 -1.32 0.13 21.26
N THR A 62 -1.87 0.08 20.07
CA THR A 62 -1.59 -0.99 19.11
C THR A 62 -0.12 -0.96 18.68
N MET A 63 0.42 0.21 18.38
CA MET A 63 1.82 0.37 17.97
C MET A 63 2.79 -0.02 19.09
N ASP A 64 2.52 0.42 20.32
CA ASP A 64 3.37 0.12 21.48
C ASP A 64 3.38 -1.39 21.78
N ARG A 65 2.22 -2.08 21.77
CA ARG A 65 2.14 -3.54 21.94
C ARG A 65 2.92 -4.30 20.86
N VAL A 66 2.85 -3.86 19.61
CA VAL A 66 3.61 -4.51 18.53
C VAL A 66 5.11 -4.45 18.80
N LEU A 67 5.61 -3.33 19.35
CA LEU A 67 7.02 -3.20 19.73
C LEU A 67 7.40 -4.00 20.97
N GLU A 68 6.47 -4.21 21.91
CA GLU A 68 6.70 -5.06 23.09
C GLU A 68 6.78 -6.54 22.70
N ASP A 69 5.94 -6.98 21.75
CA ASP A 69 5.80 -8.38 21.36
C ASP A 69 6.79 -8.83 20.28
N HIS A 70 7.36 -7.89 19.49
CA HIS A 70 8.15 -8.21 18.29
C HIS A 70 9.37 -7.31 18.12
N GLU A 71 10.49 -7.91 17.74
CA GLU A 71 11.67 -7.19 17.23
C GLU A 71 11.47 -6.85 15.76
N ILE A 72 11.25 -5.58 15.46
CA ILE A 72 10.96 -5.08 14.11
C ILE A 72 12.20 -4.51 13.46
N ASP A 73 12.50 -4.96 12.24
CA ASP A 73 13.63 -4.50 11.42
C ASP A 73 13.20 -3.69 10.20
N LYS A 74 12.04 -4.04 9.61
CA LYS A 74 11.55 -3.40 8.38
C LYS A 74 10.05 -3.14 8.45
N ILE A 75 9.59 -2.14 7.71
CA ILE A 75 8.17 -1.81 7.61
C ILE A 75 7.77 -1.60 6.16
N VAL A 76 6.66 -2.22 5.74
CA VAL A 76 5.93 -1.91 4.50
C VAL A 76 4.58 -1.32 4.90
N HIS A 77 4.40 -0.03 4.66
CA HIS A 77 3.17 0.68 5.01
C HIS A 77 2.22 0.73 3.82
N ALA A 78 1.24 -0.20 3.78
CA ALA A 78 0.25 -0.29 2.72
C ALA A 78 -1.20 0.01 3.20
N ALA A 79 -1.41 0.23 4.49
CA ALA A 79 -2.71 0.66 5.01
C ALA A 79 -3.07 2.05 4.45
N VAL A 80 -4.29 2.18 3.96
CA VAL A 80 -4.76 3.42 3.32
C VAL A 80 -6.29 3.45 3.27
N TYR A 81 -6.86 4.64 3.33
CA TYR A 81 -8.25 4.88 2.98
C TYR A 81 -8.32 5.42 1.55
N THR A 82 -8.71 4.54 0.61
CA THR A 82 -8.80 4.86 -0.82
C THR A 82 -10.15 5.52 -1.11
N ALA A 83 -10.20 6.84 -1.05
CA ALA A 83 -11.39 7.66 -1.30
C ALA A 83 -11.17 8.48 -2.58
N ILE A 84 -11.44 7.88 -3.73
CA ILE A 84 -11.24 8.48 -5.06
C ILE A 84 -12.53 9.09 -5.65
N ARG A 85 -13.66 9.00 -4.93
CA ARG A 85 -14.93 9.57 -5.35
C ARG A 85 -15.16 10.89 -4.63
N GLU A 86 -15.57 11.94 -5.35
CA GLU A 86 -15.77 13.28 -4.82
C GLU A 86 -16.81 13.33 -3.69
N ASP A 87 -17.87 12.51 -3.77
CA ASP A 87 -18.88 12.44 -2.71
C ASP A 87 -18.31 11.93 -1.38
N ILE A 88 -17.42 10.93 -1.43
CA ILE A 88 -16.72 10.40 -0.27
C ILE A 88 -15.67 11.42 0.21
N GLU A 89 -14.92 12.02 -0.70
CA GLU A 89 -13.96 13.05 -0.39
C GLU A 89 -14.61 14.20 0.38
N ARG A 90 -15.79 14.65 -0.06
CA ARG A 90 -16.55 15.72 0.58
C ARG A 90 -17.08 15.35 1.95
N SER A 91 -17.60 14.14 2.11
CA SER A 91 -18.20 13.69 3.37
C SER A 91 -17.22 13.19 4.41
N GLU A 92 -16.06 12.65 3.98
CA GLU A 92 -15.09 11.98 4.86
C GLU A 92 -13.67 12.59 4.79
N SER A 93 -13.55 13.84 4.35
CA SER A 93 -12.26 14.52 4.14
C SER A 93 -11.31 14.42 5.36
N ARG A 94 -11.83 14.62 6.58
CA ARG A 94 -11.02 14.49 7.81
C ARG A 94 -10.51 13.07 8.01
N ARG A 95 -11.34 12.06 7.74
CA ARG A 95 -10.97 10.66 7.86
C ARG A 95 -9.87 10.27 6.85
N ILE A 96 -9.98 10.77 5.62
CA ILE A 96 -8.94 10.57 4.58
C ILE A 96 -7.59 11.09 5.07
N VAL A 97 -7.55 12.31 5.59
CA VAL A 97 -6.31 12.92 6.11
C VAL A 97 -5.79 12.13 7.30
N SER A 98 -6.65 11.84 8.29
CA SER A 98 -6.22 11.11 9.49
C SER A 98 -5.61 9.75 9.17
N ILE A 99 -6.30 8.91 8.37
CA ILE A 99 -5.78 7.57 8.08
C ILE A 99 -4.51 7.66 7.24
N ASN A 100 -4.51 8.48 6.19
CA ASN A 100 -3.43 8.48 5.21
C ASN A 100 -2.19 9.27 5.67
N VAL A 101 -2.37 10.32 6.47
CA VAL A 101 -1.25 11.18 6.92
C VAL A 101 -0.90 10.94 8.39
N ASP A 102 -1.88 11.08 9.32
CA ASP A 102 -1.60 10.86 10.75
C ASP A 102 -1.21 9.39 11.00
N GLY A 103 -1.88 8.43 10.32
CA GLY A 103 -1.52 7.00 10.38
C GLY A 103 -0.10 6.73 9.86
N THR A 104 0.30 7.38 8.76
CA THR A 104 1.70 7.29 8.27
C THR A 104 2.68 7.85 9.31
N ALA A 105 2.37 9.00 9.92
CA ALA A 105 3.23 9.58 10.94
C ALA A 105 3.38 8.65 12.16
N ASN A 106 2.32 7.98 12.60
CA ASN A 106 2.38 7.00 13.69
C ASN A 106 3.29 5.82 13.35
N LEU A 107 3.23 5.30 12.12
CA LEU A 107 4.13 4.23 11.66
C LEU A 107 5.59 4.69 11.56
N LEU A 108 5.83 5.94 11.18
CA LEU A 108 7.17 6.52 11.14
C LEU A 108 7.74 6.71 12.56
N GLU A 109 6.91 7.07 13.53
CA GLU A 109 7.31 7.10 14.94
C GLU A 109 7.60 5.69 15.49
N LEU A 110 6.82 4.69 15.10
CA LEU A 110 7.12 3.29 15.40
C LEU A 110 8.47 2.89 14.77
N ALA A 111 8.71 3.22 13.51
CA ALA A 111 9.97 2.96 12.82
C ALA A 111 11.18 3.57 13.55
N ARG A 112 11.03 4.81 14.01
CA ARG A 112 12.04 5.51 14.80
C ARG A 112 12.29 4.83 16.16
N LYS A 113 11.23 4.44 16.88
CA LYS A 113 11.33 3.75 18.18
C LYS A 113 11.99 2.37 18.04
N ALA A 114 11.62 1.62 17.00
CA ALA A 114 12.17 0.31 16.69
C ALA A 114 13.59 0.35 16.09
N GLN A 115 14.06 1.52 15.68
CA GLN A 115 15.33 1.70 14.95
C GLN A 115 15.41 0.80 13.70
N VAL A 116 14.32 0.76 12.92
CA VAL A 116 14.25 -0.10 11.74
C VAL A 116 15.35 0.23 10.72
N ALA A 117 15.81 -0.76 9.99
CA ALA A 117 16.75 -0.55 8.89
C ALA A 117 16.07 0.12 7.70
N ARG A 118 14.80 -0.24 7.42
CA ARG A 118 14.10 0.26 6.22
C ARG A 118 12.59 0.42 6.40
N PHE A 119 12.09 1.51 5.81
CA PHE A 119 10.65 1.81 5.71
C PHE A 119 10.26 1.98 4.24
N VAL A 120 9.32 1.17 3.74
CA VAL A 120 8.76 1.28 2.39
C VAL A 120 7.31 1.77 2.47
N TYR A 121 7.06 2.97 1.96
CA TYR A 121 5.73 3.54 1.86
C TYR A 121 5.08 3.15 0.54
N VAL A 122 3.93 2.51 0.58
CA VAL A 122 3.15 2.17 -0.62
C VAL A 122 2.32 3.38 -1.04
N SER A 123 2.83 4.11 -2.04
CA SER A 123 2.18 5.26 -2.65
C SER A 123 1.29 4.85 -3.84
N SER A 124 0.99 5.76 -4.72
CA SER A 124 0.06 5.56 -5.84
C SER A 124 0.49 6.35 -7.07
N GLY A 125 0.31 5.80 -8.26
CA GLY A 125 0.38 6.55 -9.52
C GLY A 125 -0.63 7.69 -9.61
N GLY A 126 -1.64 7.71 -8.74
CA GLY A 126 -2.56 8.84 -8.62
C GLY A 126 -1.89 10.18 -8.29
N VAL A 127 -0.64 10.18 -7.79
CA VAL A 127 0.14 11.41 -7.58
C VAL A 127 0.47 12.13 -8.90
N TYR A 128 0.44 11.41 -10.03
CA TYR A 128 0.60 11.94 -11.38
C TYR A 128 -0.71 12.46 -12.00
N GLU A 129 -1.71 12.70 -11.19
CA GLU A 129 -3.05 13.12 -11.62
C GLU A 129 -3.04 14.16 -12.74
N GLY A 130 -3.77 13.89 -13.82
CA GLY A 130 -3.86 14.77 -15.00
C GLY A 130 -2.67 14.70 -15.95
N LEU A 131 -1.68 13.84 -15.67
CA LEU A 131 -0.54 13.59 -16.53
C LEU A 131 -0.67 12.22 -17.21
N GLY A 132 0.06 12.01 -18.31
CA GLY A 132 0.09 10.71 -19.01
C GLY A 132 -1.11 10.43 -19.91
N SER A 133 -2.16 11.24 -19.90
CA SER A 133 -3.37 11.04 -20.72
C SER A 133 -3.14 11.04 -22.23
N GLN A 134 -1.99 11.53 -22.68
CA GLN A 134 -1.58 11.57 -24.09
C GLN A 134 -0.47 10.55 -24.40
N GLY A 135 -0.30 9.52 -23.56
CA GLY A 135 0.72 8.49 -23.77
C GLY A 135 2.16 8.90 -23.43
N GLN A 136 2.33 9.95 -22.63
CA GLN A 136 3.67 10.30 -22.13
C GLN A 136 4.12 9.24 -21.10
N THR A 137 5.39 8.84 -21.18
CA THR A 137 6.04 8.07 -20.13
C THR A 137 6.28 8.97 -18.92
N LEU A 138 5.73 8.60 -17.76
CA LEU A 138 5.94 9.30 -16.51
C LEU A 138 7.10 8.66 -15.75
N THR A 139 8.02 9.48 -15.28
CA THR A 139 9.17 9.07 -14.49
C THR A 139 9.03 9.60 -13.06
N GLU A 140 9.85 9.10 -12.14
CA GLU A 140 9.86 9.54 -10.74
C GLU A 140 10.19 11.04 -10.60
N ASP A 141 10.91 11.61 -11.55
CA ASP A 141 11.27 13.04 -11.60
C ASP A 141 10.17 13.94 -12.22
N THR A 142 9.08 13.33 -12.71
CA THR A 142 7.97 14.10 -13.28
C THR A 142 7.33 15.00 -12.21
N PRO A 143 7.20 16.32 -12.44
CA PRO A 143 6.59 17.23 -11.46
C PRO A 143 5.15 16.83 -11.12
N LEU A 144 4.82 16.82 -9.84
CA LEU A 144 3.54 16.37 -9.32
C LEU A 144 2.63 17.54 -8.92
N HIS A 145 1.35 17.44 -9.30
CA HIS A 145 0.32 18.42 -8.95
C HIS A 145 -0.99 17.73 -8.57
N PRO A 146 -1.02 16.86 -7.53
CA PRO A 146 -2.22 16.15 -7.12
C PRO A 146 -3.33 17.14 -6.68
N ARG A 147 -4.55 16.93 -7.15
CA ARG A 147 -5.72 17.78 -6.88
C ARG A 147 -6.72 17.08 -5.95
N GLN A 148 -6.95 15.78 -6.17
CA GLN A 148 -7.82 14.99 -5.29
C GLN A 148 -7.15 14.82 -3.92
N LEU A 149 -7.95 14.88 -2.87
CA LEU A 149 -7.45 14.79 -1.49
C LEU A 149 -6.71 13.49 -1.23
N TYR A 150 -7.19 12.37 -1.77
CA TYR A 150 -6.48 11.08 -1.71
C TYR A 150 -5.06 11.21 -2.28
N ASN A 151 -4.93 11.72 -3.51
CA ASN A 151 -3.64 11.87 -4.19
C ASN A 151 -2.73 12.86 -3.45
N ALA A 152 -3.30 13.94 -2.92
CA ALA A 152 -2.59 14.92 -2.11
C ALA A 152 -2.06 14.29 -0.80
N THR A 153 -2.87 13.45 -0.12
CA THR A 153 -2.41 12.74 1.09
C THR A 153 -1.33 11.72 0.78
N LYS A 154 -1.39 11.03 -0.37
CA LYS A 154 -0.33 10.10 -0.78
C LYS A 154 0.99 10.85 -0.99
N TYR A 155 0.97 11.95 -1.72
CA TYR A 155 2.17 12.75 -1.96
C TYR A 155 2.72 13.39 -0.67
N ALA A 156 1.85 13.93 0.17
CA ALA A 156 2.28 14.46 1.48
C ALA A 156 2.99 13.39 2.33
N SER A 157 2.46 12.16 2.35
CA SER A 157 3.06 11.04 3.09
C SER A 157 4.38 10.56 2.48
N GLU A 158 4.59 10.64 1.15
CA GLU A 158 5.92 10.43 0.55
C GLU A 158 6.94 11.42 1.13
N LEU A 159 6.62 12.72 1.09
CA LEU A 159 7.52 13.77 1.58
C LEU A 159 7.85 13.61 3.07
N ILE A 160 6.85 13.28 3.88
CA ILE A 160 7.01 13.03 5.32
C ILE A 160 7.91 11.80 5.54
N THR A 161 7.66 10.70 4.82
CA THR A 161 8.43 9.46 4.91
C THR A 161 9.92 9.71 4.63
N HIS A 162 10.24 10.37 3.53
CA HIS A 162 11.63 10.69 3.18
C HIS A 162 12.29 11.60 4.21
N ARG A 163 11.54 12.60 4.71
CA ARG A 163 12.08 13.50 5.72
C ARG A 163 12.38 12.77 7.03
N TYR A 164 11.49 11.87 7.48
CA TYR A 164 11.71 11.06 8.68
C TYR A 164 12.93 10.15 8.54
N GLY A 165 13.08 9.46 7.41
CA GLY A 165 14.26 8.62 7.15
C GLY A 165 15.57 9.41 7.32
N LYS A 166 15.65 10.61 6.72
CA LYS A 166 16.81 11.50 6.84
C LYS A 166 17.03 12.03 8.25
N LEU A 167 15.96 12.33 8.99
CA LEU A 167 16.06 12.86 10.34
C LEU A 167 16.49 11.81 11.37
N HIS A 168 16.05 10.57 11.18
CA HIS A 168 16.17 9.52 12.18
C HIS A 168 17.10 8.37 11.77
N GLY A 169 17.72 8.46 10.58
CA GLY A 169 18.81 7.57 10.17
C GLY A 169 18.39 6.17 9.71
N PHE A 170 17.17 6.01 9.19
CA PHE A 170 16.75 4.78 8.53
C PHE A 170 16.50 5.02 7.03
N GLU A 171 16.70 3.96 6.21
CA GLU A 171 16.39 4.06 4.79
C GLU A 171 14.89 4.11 4.55
N ALA A 172 14.43 5.07 3.75
CA ALA A 172 13.03 5.28 3.45
C ALA A 172 12.81 5.41 1.95
N ALA A 173 11.88 4.64 1.40
CA ALA A 173 11.45 4.73 0.01
C ALA A 173 9.94 4.80 -0.12
N ALA A 174 9.46 5.49 -1.15
CA ALA A 174 8.09 5.40 -1.61
C ALA A 174 8.01 4.57 -2.89
N VAL A 175 7.00 3.71 -3.01
CA VAL A 175 6.71 2.95 -4.23
C VAL A 175 5.37 3.39 -4.78
N ARG A 176 5.35 3.96 -6.00
CA ARG A 176 4.15 4.43 -6.68
C ARG A 176 3.60 3.30 -7.54
N LEU A 177 2.41 2.84 -7.20
CA LEU A 177 1.77 1.74 -7.91
C LEU A 177 0.96 2.27 -9.09
N GLY A 178 1.05 1.60 -10.23
CA GLY A 178 0.09 1.72 -11.32
C GLY A 178 -1.30 1.24 -10.92
N GLY A 179 -2.15 0.90 -11.87
CA GLY A 179 -3.47 0.33 -11.61
C GLY A 179 -3.39 -1.16 -11.22
N PRO A 180 -3.36 -1.53 -9.93
CA PRO A 180 -3.18 -2.92 -9.53
C PRO A 180 -4.40 -3.76 -9.89
N TYR A 181 -4.15 -4.98 -10.40
CA TYR A 181 -5.17 -6.01 -10.63
C TYR A 181 -4.62 -7.39 -10.26
N GLY A 182 -5.50 -8.35 -9.94
CA GLY A 182 -5.10 -9.73 -9.70
C GLY A 182 -5.76 -10.38 -8.48
N PRO A 183 -5.14 -11.44 -7.92
CA PRO A 183 -5.72 -12.19 -6.83
C PRO A 183 -5.94 -11.33 -5.58
N MET A 184 -6.94 -11.72 -4.80
CA MET A 184 -7.37 -11.04 -3.58
C MET A 184 -8.07 -9.69 -3.77
N GLU A 185 -8.31 -9.25 -5.00
CA GLU A 185 -9.17 -8.09 -5.22
C GLU A 185 -10.64 -8.46 -4.98
N ARG A 186 -11.21 -7.92 -3.91
CA ARG A 186 -12.58 -8.18 -3.49
C ARG A 186 -13.13 -7.06 -2.61
N ALA A 187 -14.45 -7.00 -2.49
CA ALA A 187 -15.10 -6.11 -1.55
C ALA A 187 -14.86 -6.61 -0.10
N THR A 188 -14.22 -5.78 0.72
CA THR A 188 -13.90 -6.11 2.12
C THR A 188 -14.64 -5.24 3.14
N GLY A 189 -15.60 -4.41 2.68
CA GLY A 189 -16.22 -3.38 3.53
C GLY A 189 -15.38 -2.10 3.68
N HIS A 190 -14.06 -2.21 3.60
CA HIS A 190 -13.12 -1.07 3.58
C HIS A 190 -12.68 -0.68 2.17
N ARG A 191 -12.79 -1.60 1.21
CA ARG A 191 -12.58 -1.34 -0.22
C ARG A 191 -13.93 -1.33 -0.94
N VAL A 192 -14.34 -0.17 -1.40
CA VAL A 192 -15.66 0.06 -2.02
C VAL A 192 -15.59 0.04 -3.54
N VAL A 193 -14.45 0.46 -4.11
CA VAL A 193 -14.24 0.56 -5.56
C VAL A 193 -13.23 -0.49 -6.01
N MET A 194 -13.68 -1.37 -6.90
CA MET A 194 -12.83 -2.39 -7.55
C MET A 194 -12.14 -1.79 -8.78
N SER A 195 -11.02 -2.37 -9.18
CA SER A 195 -10.33 -1.98 -10.42
C SER A 195 -11.23 -2.17 -11.64
N THR A 196 -10.95 -1.43 -12.68
CA THR A 196 -11.65 -1.55 -13.96
C THR A 196 -11.55 -2.98 -14.52
N LEU A 197 -10.37 -3.61 -14.42
CA LEU A 197 -10.18 -4.98 -14.89
C LEU A 197 -10.99 -5.99 -14.08
N HIS A 198 -11.11 -5.82 -12.76
CA HIS A 198 -11.96 -6.66 -11.93
C HIS A 198 -13.45 -6.53 -12.37
N GLN A 199 -13.91 -5.30 -12.58
CA GLN A 199 -15.29 -5.05 -13.03
C GLN A 199 -15.56 -5.63 -14.40
N TRP A 200 -14.66 -5.46 -15.38
CA TRP A 200 -14.77 -6.02 -16.72
C TRP A 200 -14.75 -7.54 -16.70
N THR A 201 -13.85 -8.15 -15.94
CA THR A 201 -13.80 -9.60 -15.76
C THR A 201 -15.10 -10.13 -15.19
N GLY A 202 -15.66 -9.47 -14.17
CA GLY A 202 -16.96 -9.84 -13.60
C GLY A 202 -18.10 -9.75 -14.63
N LYS A 203 -18.16 -8.69 -15.42
CA LYS A 203 -19.13 -8.55 -16.51
C LYS A 203 -18.96 -9.66 -17.57
N ALA A 204 -17.74 -9.92 -18.01
CA ALA A 204 -17.45 -10.95 -19.00
C ALA A 204 -17.89 -12.34 -18.52
N VAL A 205 -17.60 -12.70 -17.27
CA VAL A 205 -18.02 -13.99 -16.68
C VAL A 205 -19.53 -14.15 -16.63
N ARG A 206 -20.28 -13.06 -16.44
CA ARG A 206 -21.75 -13.07 -16.44
C ARG A 206 -22.38 -12.91 -17.83
N GLY A 207 -21.57 -12.77 -18.90
CA GLY A 207 -22.05 -12.53 -20.26
C GLY A 207 -22.66 -11.14 -20.47
N GLU A 208 -22.31 -10.18 -19.64
CA GLU A 208 -22.77 -8.79 -19.72
C GLU A 208 -21.90 -7.96 -20.69
N THR A 209 -22.49 -6.94 -21.28
CA THR A 209 -21.78 -6.00 -22.15
C THR A 209 -20.74 -5.20 -21.35
N ILE A 210 -19.53 -5.12 -21.91
CA ILE A 210 -18.47 -4.26 -21.38
C ILE A 210 -18.44 -2.98 -22.21
N ASP A 211 -18.80 -1.86 -21.59
CA ASP A 211 -18.62 -0.53 -22.17
C ASP A 211 -17.18 -0.09 -21.80
N ALA A 212 -16.25 -0.34 -22.71
CA ALA A 212 -14.87 0.09 -22.56
C ALA A 212 -14.70 1.43 -23.30
N GLU A 213 -14.22 2.45 -22.58
CA GLU A 213 -13.66 3.60 -23.26
C GLU A 213 -12.42 3.14 -24.02
N THR A 214 -12.48 3.25 -25.35
CA THR A 214 -11.42 2.73 -26.23
C THR A 214 -10.30 3.74 -26.46
N GLU A 215 -10.48 4.98 -26.02
CA GLU A 215 -9.49 6.05 -26.15
C GLU A 215 -8.86 6.32 -24.80
N GLY A 216 -7.55 6.08 -24.68
CA GLY A 216 -6.77 6.35 -23.48
C GLY A 216 -5.64 5.37 -23.27
N TYR A 217 -4.72 5.76 -22.40
CA TYR A 217 -3.61 4.95 -21.95
C TYR A 217 -3.88 4.53 -20.52
N TRP A 218 -3.73 3.24 -20.24
CA TRP A 218 -3.96 2.63 -18.94
C TRP A 218 -2.69 1.94 -18.50
N ASP A 219 -2.34 2.15 -17.26
CA ASP A 219 -1.23 1.48 -16.61
C ASP A 219 -1.79 0.43 -15.66
N PHE A 220 -1.85 -0.82 -16.14
CA PHE A 220 -2.31 -1.96 -15.35
C PHE A 220 -1.13 -2.84 -14.96
N THR A 221 -0.91 -3.00 -13.65
CA THR A 221 0.18 -3.81 -13.13
C THR A 221 -0.35 -4.99 -12.32
N TYR A 222 0.16 -6.19 -12.62
CA TYR A 222 -0.24 -7.39 -11.90
C TYR A 222 0.24 -7.32 -10.45
N VAL A 223 -0.66 -7.58 -9.51
CA VAL A 223 -0.39 -7.35 -8.08
C VAL A 223 0.73 -8.21 -7.51
N LEU A 224 1.01 -9.40 -8.11
CA LEU A 224 2.15 -10.21 -7.67
C LEU A 224 3.47 -9.60 -8.10
N ASP A 225 3.55 -8.95 -9.26
CA ASP A 225 4.75 -8.22 -9.70
C ASP A 225 4.97 -6.97 -8.82
N ILE A 226 3.89 -6.29 -8.44
CA ILE A 226 3.94 -5.23 -7.44
C ILE A 226 4.52 -5.73 -6.12
N ALA A 227 4.03 -6.86 -5.61
CA ALA A 227 4.52 -7.43 -4.35
C ALA A 227 6.00 -7.82 -4.45
N ALA A 228 6.42 -8.43 -5.57
CA ALA A 228 7.82 -8.76 -5.84
C ALA A 228 8.71 -7.50 -5.95
N GLY A 229 8.22 -6.45 -6.61
CA GLY A 229 8.90 -5.15 -6.69
C GLY A 229 9.10 -4.51 -5.31
N ILE A 230 8.05 -4.52 -4.47
CA ILE A 230 8.12 -4.03 -3.09
C ILE A 230 9.15 -4.83 -2.28
N ARG A 231 9.15 -6.16 -2.38
CA ARG A 231 10.18 -7.00 -1.73
C ARG A 231 11.58 -6.65 -2.25
N THR A 232 11.73 -6.45 -3.55
CA THR A 232 13.04 -6.06 -4.13
C THR A 232 13.56 -4.75 -3.53
N VAL A 233 12.69 -3.74 -3.39
CA VAL A 233 13.05 -2.47 -2.73
C VAL A 233 13.35 -2.71 -1.24
N LEU A 234 12.55 -3.54 -0.56
CA LEU A 234 12.71 -3.83 0.87
C LEU A 234 14.01 -4.56 1.19
N ASP A 235 14.47 -5.45 0.30
CA ASP A 235 15.63 -6.34 0.51
C ASP A 235 16.90 -5.86 -0.21
N ALA A 236 16.84 -4.80 -0.98
CA ALA A 236 18.00 -4.23 -1.65
C ALA A 236 19.13 -3.95 -0.62
N PRO A 237 20.40 -4.20 -0.93
CA PRO A 237 21.50 -3.88 -0.01
C PRO A 237 21.56 -2.41 0.37
N SER A 238 21.20 -1.52 -0.55
CA SER A 238 21.04 -0.08 -0.33
C SER A 238 20.04 0.48 -1.33
N LEU A 239 19.39 1.60 -0.97
CA LEU A 239 18.49 2.31 -1.87
C LEU A 239 19.26 3.32 -2.72
N THR A 240 19.06 3.30 -4.03
CA THR A 240 19.66 4.26 -4.96
C THR A 240 18.78 5.48 -5.20
N HIS A 241 17.47 5.35 -4.94
CA HIS A 241 16.46 6.40 -5.10
C HIS A 241 15.52 6.43 -3.90
N GLU A 242 14.84 7.56 -3.71
CA GLU A 242 13.81 7.72 -2.67
C GLU A 242 12.43 7.28 -3.16
N VAL A 243 12.23 7.24 -4.48
CA VAL A 243 10.95 6.90 -5.12
C VAL A 243 11.18 5.88 -6.23
N TYR A 244 10.26 4.96 -6.38
CA TYR A 244 10.24 3.94 -7.44
C TYR A 244 8.82 3.81 -8.02
N ASN A 245 8.69 3.89 -9.34
CA ASN A 245 7.45 3.50 -10.02
C ASN A 245 7.43 1.97 -10.17
N LEU A 246 6.33 1.33 -9.79
CA LEU A 246 6.08 -0.09 -10.00
C LEU A 246 4.92 -0.26 -10.98
N ASN A 247 5.30 -0.38 -12.27
CA ASN A 247 4.40 -0.48 -13.42
C ASN A 247 4.70 -1.74 -14.21
#